data_25b5cdee4905874a5cfde3a7ef7c0437
#
_entry.id   25b5cdee4905874a5cfde3a7ef7c0437
#
_cell.length_a   1.000
_cell.length_b   1.000
_cell.length_c   1.000
_cell.angle_alpha   90.00
_cell.angle_beta   90.00
_cell.angle_gamma   90.00
#
_symmetry.space_group_name_H-M   'P 1'
#
loop_
_entity.id
_entity.type
_entity.pdbx_description
1 polymer ?
#
loop_
_entity_poly.entity_id
_entity_poly.type
_entity_poly.pdbx_seq_one_letter_code
_entity_poly.pdbx_strand_id
1 'polypeptide(L)'
;MAGSSERGDTVSPRLAVIGAGAKGVAVAAKAAVLRDMGVDAPEVVVVERAEVAANWAAVGGWTDGQQRLGTSPEKDIGFPYRSSLVRRRNAELDERMTRLSWQSYLISTGQFADWVDRGRPAPTHLRWSQYLRWVADSVGISVVTGEVQRISVDGDRWAVHTDETVLTADGVMVTGPGQAERSILPGHPRVLSIAQFWHRAAEHERISAERVAVIGGGETAASMLNELFRHRVSTITVISPSVTLFTRGESFFENTLFSDPTGWTGLTLEERRDAMARTDRGVFSARVQDALLADDRIRHLRGRVAHAVPRDGRIRLTLNTDRGGERLETVHGFDLVIDGSGADALWFLPLLGQDALDLIELGLGGPLTGEALEESIGHDLAVTGVAPKLFLPGLSGLNQGPGFPNLSCLGLLSDRVLGADFGAGHPAVDHPKAMRRNVERQPLR
;
A
#
# COMPACT_ATOMS: atom_id res chain seq x y z
N MET A 1 28.14 -50.60 7.59
CA MET A 1 28.52 -49.31 6.97
C MET A 1 27.24 -48.53 6.72
N ALA A 2 26.93 -47.63 7.63
CA ALA A 2 25.78 -46.74 7.49
C ALA A 2 26.28 -45.46 6.80
N GLY A 3 25.79 -45.21 5.59
CA GLY A 3 26.05 -43.97 4.86
C GLY A 3 25.38 -42.81 5.56
N SER A 4 26.15 -41.91 6.14
CA SER A 4 25.72 -40.58 6.55
C SER A 4 25.40 -39.78 5.29
N SER A 5 24.13 -39.58 4.99
CA SER A 5 23.72 -38.56 4.01
C SER A 5 24.09 -37.22 4.60
N GLU A 6 25.09 -36.57 4.09
CA GLU A 6 25.39 -35.17 4.25
C GLU A 6 24.14 -34.43 3.75
N ARG A 7 23.35 -33.87 4.68
CA ARG A 7 22.41 -32.77 4.35
C ARG A 7 23.31 -31.59 4.02
N GLY A 8 23.49 -31.31 2.75
CA GLY A 8 24.08 -30.05 2.34
C GLY A 8 23.29 -28.90 3.02
N ASP A 9 24.04 -27.99 3.64
CA ASP A 9 23.47 -26.74 4.17
C ASP A 9 22.81 -25.97 3.01
N THR A 10 21.52 -26.18 2.83
CA THR A 10 20.71 -25.35 1.91
C THR A 10 20.56 -23.98 2.56
N VAL A 11 21.24 -22.99 2.01
CA VAL A 11 21.10 -21.59 2.44
C VAL A 11 19.65 -21.17 2.18
N SER A 12 18.96 -20.70 3.21
CA SER A 12 17.58 -20.20 3.07
C SER A 12 17.54 -19.06 2.03
N PRO A 13 16.49 -19.00 1.16
CA PRO A 13 16.36 -17.95 0.17
C PRO A 13 16.28 -16.58 0.84
N ARG A 14 16.83 -15.55 0.16
CA ARG A 14 16.77 -14.17 0.62
C ARG A 14 15.71 -13.39 -0.13
N LEU A 15 14.85 -12.69 0.62
CA LEU A 15 13.87 -11.74 0.10
C LEU A 15 14.28 -10.32 0.46
N ALA A 16 14.60 -9.50 -0.53
CA ALA A 16 14.78 -8.06 -0.33
C ALA A 16 13.43 -7.35 -0.41
N VAL A 17 13.08 -6.59 0.63
CA VAL A 17 11.83 -5.81 0.70
C VAL A 17 12.15 -4.33 0.62
N ILE A 18 11.65 -3.64 -0.40
CA ILE A 18 11.87 -2.21 -0.59
C ILE A 18 10.76 -1.44 0.12
N GLY A 19 11.15 -0.75 1.19
CA GLY A 19 10.31 0.04 2.07
C GLY A 19 9.91 -0.67 3.36
N ALA A 20 10.25 -0.05 4.50
CA ALA A 20 9.91 -0.50 5.86
C ALA A 20 8.53 0.02 6.34
N GLY A 21 7.57 0.16 5.43
CA GLY A 21 6.17 0.45 5.76
C GLY A 21 5.45 -0.78 6.34
N ALA A 22 4.15 -0.67 6.57
CA ALA A 22 3.35 -1.72 7.20
C ALA A 22 3.47 -3.09 6.51
N LYS A 23 3.55 -3.13 5.17
CA LYS A 23 3.72 -4.38 4.40
C LYS A 23 5.10 -5.01 4.63
N GLY A 24 6.16 -4.19 4.56
CA GLY A 24 7.53 -4.66 4.79
C GLY A 24 7.72 -5.19 6.21
N VAL A 25 7.23 -4.45 7.21
CA VAL A 25 7.26 -4.86 8.62
C VAL A 25 6.46 -6.16 8.84
N ALA A 26 5.27 -6.29 8.24
CA ALA A 26 4.44 -7.50 8.40
C ALA A 26 5.12 -8.76 7.86
N VAL A 27 5.70 -8.68 6.64
CA VAL A 27 6.40 -9.81 6.01
C VAL A 27 7.66 -10.18 6.82
N ALA A 28 8.47 -9.19 7.21
CA ALA A 28 9.69 -9.41 7.98
C ALA A 28 9.40 -9.98 9.37
N ALA A 29 8.39 -9.44 10.06
CA ALA A 29 7.98 -9.92 11.38
C ALA A 29 7.47 -11.37 11.32
N LYS A 30 6.61 -11.70 10.34
CA LYS A 30 6.13 -13.08 10.18
C LYS A 30 7.24 -14.05 9.83
N ALA A 31 8.19 -13.68 8.98
CA ALA A 31 9.37 -14.49 8.68
C ALA A 31 10.22 -14.74 9.93
N ALA A 32 10.42 -13.73 10.78
CA ALA A 32 11.13 -13.87 12.04
C ALA A 32 10.41 -14.84 12.99
N VAL A 33 9.09 -14.72 13.13
CA VAL A 33 8.27 -15.63 13.95
C VAL A 33 8.33 -17.07 13.42
N LEU A 34 8.27 -17.28 12.10
CA LEU A 34 8.39 -18.61 11.50
C LEU A 34 9.75 -19.24 11.81
N ARG A 35 10.84 -18.51 11.67
CA ARG A 35 12.19 -18.99 12.00
C ARG A 35 12.35 -19.30 13.48
N ASP A 36 11.77 -18.46 14.37
CA ASP A 36 11.75 -18.75 15.82
C ASP A 36 10.95 -20.04 16.14
N MET A 37 9.96 -20.38 15.32
CA MET A 37 9.25 -21.65 15.36
C MET A 37 10.04 -22.84 14.78
N GLY A 38 11.24 -22.62 14.27
CA GLY A 38 12.03 -23.63 13.57
C GLY A 38 11.46 -24.04 12.19
N VAL A 39 10.69 -23.13 11.57
CA VAL A 39 10.18 -23.29 10.21
C VAL A 39 11.18 -22.66 9.24
N ASP A 40 11.49 -23.37 8.16
CA ASP A 40 12.32 -22.82 7.08
C ASP A 40 11.53 -21.73 6.35
N ALA A 41 11.95 -20.49 6.54
CA ALA A 41 11.36 -19.31 5.95
C ALA A 41 12.46 -18.43 5.36
N PRO A 42 12.16 -17.67 4.28
CA PRO A 42 13.14 -16.77 3.67
C PRO A 42 13.80 -15.83 4.68
N GLU A 43 15.08 -15.54 4.49
CA GLU A 43 15.74 -14.42 5.15
C GLU A 43 15.15 -13.13 4.56
N VAL A 44 14.46 -12.33 5.35
CA VAL A 44 13.90 -11.06 4.90
C VAL A 44 14.81 -9.92 5.29
N VAL A 45 15.31 -9.18 4.31
CA VAL A 45 16.10 -7.95 4.50
C VAL A 45 15.29 -6.78 3.95
N VAL A 46 14.98 -5.83 4.81
CA VAL A 46 14.23 -4.63 4.43
C VAL A 46 15.20 -3.51 4.08
N VAL A 47 15.03 -2.88 2.93
CA VAL A 47 15.80 -1.70 2.51
C VAL A 47 14.92 -0.47 2.70
N GLU A 48 15.38 0.50 3.51
CA GLU A 48 14.62 1.71 3.84
C GLU A 48 15.51 2.95 3.78
N ARG A 49 15.06 3.98 3.06
CA ARG A 49 15.83 5.21 2.84
C ARG A 49 15.89 6.13 4.06
N ALA A 50 14.92 6.08 4.94
CA ALA A 50 14.83 6.96 6.10
C ALA A 50 14.77 6.15 7.41
N GLU A 51 13.58 5.80 7.86
CA GLU A 51 13.35 5.06 9.09
C GLU A 51 12.13 4.13 8.94
N VAL A 52 12.02 3.13 9.81
CA VAL A 52 10.86 2.23 9.82
C VAL A 52 9.58 3.05 9.97
N ALA A 53 8.61 2.78 9.07
CA ALA A 53 7.32 3.45 9.00
C ALA A 53 7.37 4.97 8.73
N ALA A 54 8.42 5.47 8.06
CA ALA A 54 8.60 6.88 7.69
C ALA A 54 7.39 7.51 7.01
N ASN A 55 6.72 6.77 6.11
CA ASN A 55 5.55 7.25 5.37
C ASN A 55 4.28 7.43 6.23
N TRP A 56 4.30 7.05 7.51
CA TRP A 56 3.27 7.32 8.52
C TRP A 56 3.69 8.42 9.49
N ALA A 57 4.88 8.98 9.32
CA ALA A 57 5.42 10.12 10.04
C ALA A 57 5.69 11.28 9.06
N ALA A 58 5.86 12.50 9.56
CA ALA A 58 6.10 13.67 8.72
C ALA A 58 7.33 13.52 7.80
N VAL A 59 8.35 12.81 8.25
CA VAL A 59 9.59 12.57 7.49
C VAL A 59 9.37 11.86 6.16
N GLY A 60 8.30 11.05 6.02
CA GLY A 60 7.98 10.35 4.78
C GLY A 60 7.26 11.21 3.72
N GLY A 61 6.86 12.42 4.07
CA GLY A 61 6.23 13.37 3.14
C GLY A 61 4.76 13.06 2.77
N TRP A 62 4.18 11.97 3.27
CA TRP A 62 2.79 11.57 2.95
C TRP A 62 1.76 12.07 3.96
N THR A 63 2.17 12.60 5.08
CA THR A 63 1.34 13.05 6.20
C THR A 63 2.13 13.98 7.12
N ASP A 64 1.44 14.79 7.91
CA ASP A 64 2.01 15.51 9.07
C ASP A 64 2.15 14.61 10.32
N GLY A 65 1.70 13.36 10.24
CA GLY A 65 1.63 12.43 11.36
C GLY A 65 0.37 12.58 12.24
N GLN A 66 -0.38 13.65 12.12
CA GLN A 66 -1.55 13.95 12.97
C GLN A 66 -2.87 13.43 12.40
N GLN A 67 -2.88 13.09 11.11
CA GLN A 67 -4.06 12.51 10.47
C GLN A 67 -4.40 11.15 11.07
N ARG A 68 -5.69 10.81 11.13
CA ARG A 68 -6.11 9.53 11.70
C ARG A 68 -6.07 8.43 10.67
N LEU A 69 -5.75 7.21 11.13
CA LEU A 69 -5.77 6.02 10.29
C LEU A 69 -7.17 5.80 9.70
N GLY A 70 -7.26 5.62 8.39
CA GLY A 70 -8.52 5.45 7.66
C GLY A 70 -9.18 4.06 7.84
N THR A 71 -8.53 3.14 8.58
CA THR A 71 -9.05 1.79 8.88
C THR A 71 -8.96 1.50 10.38
N SER A 72 -9.57 0.40 10.83
CA SER A 72 -9.42 -0.06 12.20
C SER A 72 -7.98 -0.51 12.50
N PRO A 73 -7.38 -0.09 13.63
CA PRO A 73 -6.02 -0.49 13.98
C PRO A 73 -5.91 -1.99 14.35
N GLU A 74 -7.03 -2.68 14.59
CA GLU A 74 -7.06 -4.13 14.74
C GLU A 74 -6.79 -4.86 13.42
N LYS A 75 -6.86 -4.16 12.27
CA LYS A 75 -6.32 -4.65 11.00
C LYS A 75 -4.80 -4.41 10.97
N ASP A 76 -4.13 -4.99 11.94
CA ASP A 76 -2.69 -4.88 12.19
C ASP A 76 -1.86 -5.86 11.33
N ILE A 77 -0.57 -6.02 11.67
CA ILE A 77 0.37 -6.80 10.84
C ILE A 77 0.04 -8.29 10.75
N GLY A 78 -0.73 -8.85 11.69
CA GLY A 78 -1.15 -10.27 11.72
C GLY A 78 -2.56 -10.51 11.17
N PHE A 79 -3.35 -9.45 11.04
CA PHE A 79 -4.74 -9.57 10.61
C PHE A 79 -4.88 -10.21 9.22
N PRO A 80 -5.83 -11.14 9.00
CA PRO A 80 -6.95 -11.54 9.87
C PRO A 80 -6.67 -12.74 10.80
N TYR A 81 -5.42 -13.10 11.06
CA TYR A 81 -5.02 -14.23 11.90
C TYR A 81 -5.61 -15.57 11.41
N ARG A 82 -5.42 -15.83 10.12
CA ARG A 82 -5.86 -17.02 9.40
C ARG A 82 -4.71 -17.58 8.58
N SER A 83 -3.57 -17.81 9.24
CA SER A 83 -2.35 -18.30 8.58
C SER A 83 -2.57 -19.66 7.93
N SER A 84 -1.92 -19.88 6.80
CA SER A 84 -2.03 -21.10 5.99
C SER A 84 -0.67 -21.73 5.62
N LEU A 85 0.43 -21.21 6.18
CA LEU A 85 1.80 -21.62 5.82
C LEU A 85 2.26 -22.92 6.45
N VAL A 86 1.83 -23.24 7.67
CA VAL A 86 2.47 -24.28 8.52
C VAL A 86 1.51 -25.41 8.90
N ARG A 87 0.60 -25.77 8.00
CA ARG A 87 -0.37 -26.87 8.20
C ARG A 87 -0.91 -26.96 9.65
N ARG A 88 -0.43 -27.97 10.40
CA ARG A 88 -0.91 -28.25 11.77
C ARG A 88 -0.49 -27.22 12.82
N ARG A 89 0.41 -26.29 12.49
CA ARG A 89 0.94 -25.27 13.40
C ARG A 89 0.43 -23.86 13.08
N ASN A 90 -0.54 -23.71 12.17
CA ASN A 90 -1.10 -22.38 11.82
C ASN A 90 -1.68 -21.65 13.03
N ALA A 91 -2.36 -22.38 13.94
CA ALA A 91 -2.90 -21.78 15.17
C ALA A 91 -1.77 -21.27 16.11
N GLU A 92 -0.64 -21.99 16.20
CA GLU A 92 0.53 -21.52 16.96
C GLU A 92 1.15 -20.29 16.31
N LEU A 93 1.25 -20.24 14.97
CA LEU A 93 1.73 -19.07 14.25
C LEU A 93 0.84 -17.86 14.52
N ASP A 94 -0.47 -18.00 14.39
CA ASP A 94 -1.42 -16.92 14.66
C ASP A 94 -1.35 -16.45 16.13
N GLU A 95 -1.23 -17.37 17.09
CA GLU A 95 -1.03 -17.04 18.51
C GLU A 95 0.25 -16.21 18.73
N ARG A 96 1.38 -16.62 18.11
CA ARG A 96 2.62 -15.84 18.22
C ARG A 96 2.50 -14.48 17.55
N MET A 97 1.82 -14.38 16.40
CA MET A 97 1.56 -13.10 15.75
C MET A 97 0.68 -12.16 16.58
N THR A 98 -0.27 -12.68 17.41
CA THR A 98 -1.07 -11.82 18.31
C THR A 98 -0.23 -11.09 19.34
N ARG A 99 0.96 -11.60 19.70
CA ARG A 99 1.89 -10.92 20.59
C ARG A 99 2.47 -9.63 19.96
N LEU A 100 2.38 -9.50 18.65
CA LEU A 100 2.78 -8.33 17.86
C LEU A 100 1.59 -7.47 17.42
N SER A 101 0.37 -7.75 17.92
CA SER A 101 -0.85 -7.03 17.57
C SER A 101 -0.87 -5.60 18.09
N TRP A 102 -1.73 -4.77 17.50
CA TRP A 102 -2.05 -3.43 18.02
C TRP A 102 -2.46 -3.45 19.50
N GLN A 103 -3.28 -4.42 19.88
CA GLN A 103 -3.69 -4.60 21.28
C GLN A 103 -2.49 -4.90 22.20
N SER A 104 -1.61 -5.80 21.80
CA SER A 104 -0.40 -6.14 22.57
C SER A 104 0.54 -4.94 22.73
N TYR A 105 0.69 -4.12 21.69
CA TYR A 105 1.41 -2.85 21.76
C TYR A 105 0.79 -1.90 22.78
N LEU A 106 -0.52 -1.72 22.80
CA LEU A 106 -1.19 -0.86 23.76
C LEU A 106 -1.06 -1.37 25.21
N ILE A 107 -1.11 -2.69 25.39
CA ILE A 107 -0.88 -3.32 26.70
C ILE A 107 0.56 -3.06 27.16
N SER A 108 1.55 -3.29 26.30
CA SER A 108 2.97 -3.09 26.64
C SER A 108 3.32 -1.65 26.98
N THR A 109 2.57 -0.69 26.43
CA THR A 109 2.74 0.76 26.69
C THR A 109 1.79 1.30 27.79
N GLY A 110 1.00 0.45 28.44
CA GLY A 110 0.05 0.83 29.49
C GLY A 110 -1.14 1.68 29.02
N GLN A 111 -1.48 1.67 27.72
CA GLN A 111 -2.49 2.56 27.14
C GLN A 111 -3.77 1.82 26.69
N PHE A 112 -3.86 0.53 26.95
CA PHE A 112 -4.97 -0.27 26.47
C PHE A 112 -6.31 0.12 27.11
N ALA A 113 -6.34 0.30 28.45
CA ALA A 113 -7.57 0.69 29.16
C ALA A 113 -8.10 2.04 28.65
N ASP A 114 -7.25 3.05 28.61
CA ASP A 114 -7.61 4.38 28.09
C ASP A 114 -8.17 4.33 26.66
N TRP A 115 -7.58 3.50 25.80
CA TRP A 115 -8.03 3.36 24.42
C TRP A 115 -9.42 2.73 24.33
N VAL A 116 -9.71 1.73 25.17
CA VAL A 116 -11.02 1.09 25.27
C VAL A 116 -12.06 2.09 25.80
N ASP A 117 -11.74 2.80 26.88
CA ASP A 117 -12.64 3.75 27.55
C ASP A 117 -12.98 4.95 26.64
N ARG A 118 -12.08 5.31 25.74
CA ARG A 118 -12.33 6.34 24.70
C ARG A 118 -13.14 5.83 23.50
N GLY A 119 -13.63 4.60 23.51
CA GLY A 119 -14.42 4.01 22.41
C GLY A 119 -13.55 3.50 21.26
N ARG A 120 -12.31 3.11 21.51
CA ARG A 120 -11.38 2.52 20.53
C ARG A 120 -11.15 3.40 19.30
N PRO A 121 -10.73 4.67 19.47
CA PRO A 121 -10.54 5.58 18.36
C PRO A 121 -9.40 5.10 17.44
N ALA A 122 -9.52 5.40 16.13
CA ALA A 122 -8.41 5.22 15.22
C ALA A 122 -7.20 6.07 15.67
N PRO A 123 -5.98 5.49 15.70
CA PRO A 123 -4.78 6.22 16.07
C PRO A 123 -4.43 7.29 15.04
N THR A 124 -3.59 8.25 15.43
CA THR A 124 -2.91 9.10 14.48
C THR A 124 -1.89 8.29 13.67
N HIS A 125 -1.51 8.77 12.50
CA HIS A 125 -0.47 8.16 11.67
C HIS A 125 0.85 8.03 12.44
N LEU A 126 1.25 9.05 13.20
CA LEU A 126 2.43 8.99 14.06
C LEU A 126 2.33 7.86 15.09
N ARG A 127 1.16 7.68 15.71
CA ARG A 127 0.95 6.58 16.66
C ARG A 127 1.02 5.20 15.98
N TRP A 128 0.51 5.11 14.76
CA TRP A 128 0.63 3.92 13.95
C TRP A 128 2.09 3.62 13.56
N SER A 129 2.89 4.64 13.23
CA SER A 129 4.32 4.47 12.96
C SER A 129 5.08 3.97 14.20
N GLN A 130 4.73 4.46 15.38
CA GLN A 130 5.32 3.99 16.66
C GLN A 130 5.00 2.50 16.91
N TYR A 131 3.78 2.06 16.59
CA TYR A 131 3.41 0.65 16.65
C TYR A 131 4.26 -0.19 15.69
N LEU A 132 4.41 0.21 14.44
CA LEU A 132 5.22 -0.52 13.46
C LEU A 132 6.71 -0.60 13.86
N ARG A 133 7.26 0.46 14.43
CA ARG A 133 8.62 0.46 14.99
C ARG A 133 8.74 -0.51 16.18
N TRP A 134 7.76 -0.47 17.09
CA TRP A 134 7.71 -1.41 18.21
C TRP A 134 7.68 -2.86 17.74
N VAL A 135 6.93 -3.18 16.68
CA VAL A 135 6.95 -4.52 16.06
C VAL A 135 8.34 -4.85 15.53
N ALA A 136 8.94 -3.94 14.75
CA ALA A 136 10.26 -4.13 14.15
C ALA A 136 11.32 -4.44 15.22
N ASP A 137 11.32 -3.67 16.31
CA ASP A 137 12.24 -3.82 17.45
C ASP A 137 11.98 -5.12 18.20
N SER A 138 10.70 -5.50 18.40
CA SER A 138 10.31 -6.68 19.17
C SER A 138 10.83 -7.99 18.57
N VAL A 139 10.95 -8.06 17.25
CA VAL A 139 11.43 -9.27 16.54
C VAL A 139 12.82 -9.08 15.92
N GLY A 140 13.40 -7.88 15.99
CA GLY A 140 14.73 -7.58 15.46
C GLY A 140 14.78 -7.76 13.94
N ILE A 141 13.89 -7.07 13.18
CA ILE A 141 13.93 -7.17 11.71
C ILE A 141 15.26 -6.63 11.17
N SER A 142 15.77 -7.25 10.10
CA SER A 142 16.98 -6.78 9.42
C SER A 142 16.62 -5.61 8.51
N VAL A 143 17.15 -4.42 8.82
CA VAL A 143 16.95 -3.20 8.02
C VAL A 143 18.30 -2.71 7.52
N VAL A 144 18.41 -2.56 6.20
CA VAL A 144 19.51 -1.86 5.52
C VAL A 144 19.04 -0.44 5.24
N THR A 145 19.68 0.53 5.88
CA THR A 145 19.40 1.94 5.60
C THR A 145 20.08 2.34 4.29
N GLY A 146 19.33 2.95 3.37
CA GLY A 146 19.82 3.42 2.08
C GLY A 146 18.69 3.58 1.08
N GLU A 147 18.88 4.49 0.14
CA GLU A 147 17.94 4.70 -0.96
C GLU A 147 18.27 3.75 -2.11
N VAL A 148 17.28 2.98 -2.56
CA VAL A 148 17.47 2.11 -3.74
C VAL A 148 17.58 2.97 -4.99
N GLN A 149 18.72 2.87 -5.65
CA GLN A 149 19.04 3.59 -6.88
C GLN A 149 18.74 2.76 -8.13
N ARG A 150 18.93 1.45 -8.04
CA ARG A 150 18.74 0.54 -9.16
C ARG A 150 18.44 -0.88 -8.69
N ILE A 151 17.62 -1.58 -9.47
CA ILE A 151 17.37 -3.02 -9.33
C ILE A 151 17.75 -3.66 -10.66
N SER A 152 18.68 -4.60 -10.66
CA SER A 152 19.19 -5.31 -11.83
C SER A 152 19.16 -6.81 -11.63
N VAL A 153 19.42 -7.57 -12.67
CA VAL A 153 19.53 -9.04 -12.63
C VAL A 153 21.00 -9.42 -12.60
N ASP A 154 21.37 -10.31 -11.69
CA ASP A 154 22.70 -10.88 -11.57
C ASP A 154 22.59 -12.43 -11.58
N GLY A 155 22.75 -13.02 -12.75
CA GLY A 155 22.51 -14.44 -12.97
C GLY A 155 21.05 -14.84 -12.73
N ASP A 156 20.80 -15.65 -11.74
CA ASP A 156 19.48 -16.12 -11.32
C ASP A 156 18.93 -15.37 -10.07
N ARG A 157 19.56 -14.24 -9.72
CA ARG A 157 19.23 -13.43 -8.54
C ARG A 157 18.98 -11.96 -8.91
N TRP A 158 18.29 -11.26 -8.03
CA TRP A 158 18.21 -9.81 -8.07
C TRP A 158 19.42 -9.16 -7.40
N ALA A 159 19.90 -8.05 -7.95
CA ALA A 159 20.85 -7.14 -7.33
C ALA A 159 20.15 -5.81 -7.05
N VAL A 160 19.96 -5.50 -5.76
CA VAL A 160 19.39 -4.23 -5.30
C VAL A 160 20.51 -3.30 -4.90
N HIS A 161 20.72 -2.24 -5.68
CA HIS A 161 21.79 -1.26 -5.48
C HIS A 161 21.26 -0.10 -4.65
N THR A 162 21.89 0.19 -3.52
CA THR A 162 21.69 1.43 -2.76
C THR A 162 22.88 2.36 -2.98
N ASP A 163 22.82 3.54 -2.40
CA ASP A 163 23.94 4.49 -2.34
C ASP A 163 25.18 3.94 -1.61
N GLU A 164 24.99 2.96 -0.71
CA GLU A 164 26.07 2.41 0.14
C GLU A 164 26.48 0.97 -0.22
N THR A 165 25.56 0.15 -0.71
CA THR A 165 25.81 -1.30 -0.88
C THR A 165 24.98 -1.92 -2.01
N VAL A 166 25.34 -3.15 -2.36
CA VAL A 166 24.57 -4.02 -3.27
C VAL A 166 24.10 -5.25 -2.51
N LEU A 167 22.81 -5.46 -2.46
CA LEU A 167 22.16 -6.61 -1.84
C LEU A 167 21.70 -7.59 -2.91
N THR A 168 22.20 -8.84 -2.88
CA THR A 168 21.68 -9.90 -3.74
C THR A 168 20.54 -10.66 -3.06
N ALA A 169 19.49 -10.98 -3.82
CA ALA A 169 18.29 -11.64 -3.30
C ALA A 169 17.64 -12.58 -4.32
N ASP A 170 17.00 -13.63 -3.83
CA ASP A 170 16.25 -14.60 -4.64
C ASP A 170 14.84 -14.12 -4.98
N GLY A 171 14.41 -13.06 -4.33
CA GLY A 171 13.18 -12.34 -4.61
C GLY A 171 13.27 -10.89 -4.17
N VAL A 172 12.53 -10.01 -4.86
CA VAL A 172 12.36 -8.60 -4.51
C VAL A 172 10.88 -8.30 -4.31
N MET A 173 10.54 -7.63 -3.21
CA MET A 173 9.19 -7.14 -2.95
C MET A 173 9.20 -5.61 -2.90
N VAL A 174 8.39 -4.97 -3.76
CA VAL A 174 8.22 -3.51 -3.77
C VAL A 174 6.94 -3.15 -3.04
N THR A 175 7.04 -2.33 -1.99
CA THR A 175 5.88 -2.02 -1.12
C THR A 175 5.14 -0.73 -1.52
N GLY A 176 5.82 0.34 -1.84
CA GLY A 176 5.25 1.67 -2.10
C GLY A 176 4.88 2.43 -0.82
N PRO A 177 4.39 3.65 -0.94
CA PRO A 177 3.82 4.32 -2.11
C PRO A 177 4.82 5.10 -2.98
N GLY A 178 6.13 4.98 -2.78
CA GLY A 178 7.16 5.78 -3.44
C GLY A 178 7.27 7.19 -2.85
N GLN A 179 7.75 8.13 -3.68
CA GLN A 179 7.97 9.51 -3.27
C GLN A 179 6.69 10.34 -3.39
N ALA A 180 6.51 11.33 -2.51
CA ALA A 180 5.33 12.19 -2.44
C ALA A 180 5.50 13.53 -3.19
N GLU A 181 6.56 13.67 -3.98
CA GLU A 181 6.98 14.90 -4.68
C GLU A 181 6.32 15.12 -6.04
N ARG A 182 5.52 14.17 -6.51
CA ARG A 182 4.80 14.30 -7.78
C ARG A 182 3.92 15.55 -7.79
N SER A 183 3.99 16.32 -8.89
CA SER A 183 3.20 17.53 -9.08
C SER A 183 2.88 17.74 -10.55
N ILE A 184 1.67 18.24 -10.84
CA ILE A 184 1.21 18.60 -12.19
C ILE A 184 1.99 19.78 -12.78
N LEU A 185 2.66 20.58 -11.95
CA LEU A 185 3.52 21.68 -12.36
C LEU A 185 4.71 21.81 -11.40
N PRO A 186 5.76 20.95 -11.56
CA PRO A 186 6.89 20.90 -10.64
C PRO A 186 7.60 22.24 -10.50
N GLY A 187 8.03 22.58 -9.29
CA GLY A 187 8.81 23.79 -9.00
C GLY A 187 8.01 25.09 -8.95
N HIS A 188 6.72 25.09 -9.23
CA HIS A 188 5.90 26.29 -9.15
C HIS A 188 5.37 26.53 -7.72
N PRO A 189 5.60 27.72 -7.09
CA PRO A 189 5.31 27.96 -5.67
C PRO A 189 3.81 27.91 -5.30
N ARG A 190 2.92 28.00 -6.30
CA ARG A 190 1.46 27.90 -6.14
C ARG A 190 0.89 26.54 -6.52
N VAL A 191 1.74 25.56 -6.80
CA VAL A 191 1.31 24.18 -7.04
C VAL A 191 2.12 23.30 -6.11
N LEU A 192 1.45 22.76 -5.11
CA LEU A 192 2.08 21.92 -4.07
C LEU A 192 1.92 20.46 -4.43
N SER A 193 2.99 19.71 -4.32
CA SER A 193 2.95 18.25 -4.19
C SER A 193 2.39 17.84 -2.83
N ILE A 194 2.16 16.54 -2.65
CA ILE A 194 1.75 15.95 -1.36
C ILE A 194 2.78 16.29 -0.29
N ALA A 195 4.08 16.06 -0.56
CA ALA A 195 5.17 16.33 0.37
C ALA A 195 5.25 17.81 0.75
N GLN A 196 5.18 18.71 -0.22
CA GLN A 196 5.22 20.15 0.04
C GLN A 196 4.04 20.65 0.87
N PHE A 197 2.83 20.08 0.63
CA PHE A 197 1.67 20.41 1.45
C PHE A 197 1.85 19.98 2.90
N TRP A 198 2.25 18.72 3.14
CA TRP A 198 2.43 18.19 4.49
C TRP A 198 3.62 18.80 5.22
N HIS A 199 4.68 19.18 4.50
CA HIS A 199 5.80 19.92 5.08
C HIS A 199 5.31 21.27 5.65
N ARG A 200 4.54 22.06 4.90
CA ARG A 200 3.96 23.31 5.39
C ARG A 200 3.02 23.08 6.57
N ALA A 201 2.20 22.04 6.53
CA ALA A 201 1.32 21.70 7.64
C ALA A 201 2.10 21.36 8.93
N ALA A 202 3.19 20.58 8.81
CA ALA A 202 4.05 20.22 9.93
C ALA A 202 4.78 21.43 10.53
N GLU A 203 5.15 22.41 9.73
CA GLU A 203 5.75 23.68 10.17
C GLU A 203 4.71 24.69 10.67
N HIS A 204 3.43 24.30 10.74
CA HIS A 204 2.33 25.17 11.16
C HIS A 204 2.17 26.44 10.28
N GLU A 205 2.63 26.39 9.04
CA GLU A 205 2.42 27.47 8.08
C GLU A 205 0.93 27.64 7.78
N ARG A 206 0.41 28.85 7.93
CA ARG A 206 -0.98 29.14 7.56
C ARG A 206 -1.12 29.44 6.08
N ILE A 207 -1.84 28.60 5.37
CA ILE A 207 -2.28 28.90 4.01
C ILE A 207 -3.37 29.97 4.06
N SER A 208 -3.16 31.05 3.28
CA SER A 208 -4.15 32.11 3.08
C SER A 208 -4.37 32.30 1.58
N ALA A 209 -5.55 31.97 1.09
CA ALA A 209 -5.91 32.04 -0.31
C ALA A 209 -7.44 32.20 -0.49
N GLU A 210 -7.87 32.87 -1.55
CA GLU A 210 -9.29 32.96 -1.87
C GLU A 210 -9.82 31.64 -2.44
N ARG A 211 -9.09 31.05 -3.42
CA ARG A 211 -9.51 29.87 -4.18
C ARG A 211 -8.41 28.82 -4.19
N VAL A 212 -8.63 27.72 -3.51
CA VAL A 212 -7.71 26.56 -3.49
C VAL A 212 -8.33 25.40 -4.27
N ALA A 213 -7.56 24.77 -5.15
CA ALA A 213 -7.92 23.50 -5.76
C ALA A 213 -7.18 22.34 -5.07
N VAL A 214 -7.88 21.23 -4.82
CA VAL A 214 -7.31 19.94 -4.43
C VAL A 214 -7.65 18.94 -5.53
N ILE A 215 -6.61 18.38 -6.17
CA ILE A 215 -6.79 17.39 -7.23
C ILE A 215 -6.81 16.00 -6.60
N GLY A 216 -7.83 15.22 -6.90
CA GLY A 216 -8.04 13.88 -6.37
C GLY A 216 -9.35 13.73 -5.61
N GLY A 217 -9.90 12.52 -5.56
CA GLY A 217 -11.15 12.20 -4.87
C GLY A 217 -11.02 11.04 -3.88
N GLY A 218 -9.79 10.66 -3.52
CA GLY A 218 -9.50 9.56 -2.59
C GLY A 218 -9.04 10.04 -1.21
N GLU A 219 -8.58 9.10 -0.39
CA GLU A 219 -8.20 9.31 1.01
C GLU A 219 -7.09 10.36 1.19
N THR A 220 -6.13 10.42 0.24
CA THR A 220 -5.07 11.45 0.25
C THR A 220 -5.64 12.86 0.15
N ALA A 221 -6.53 13.10 -0.83
CA ALA A 221 -7.19 14.39 -0.99
C ALA A 221 -8.07 14.72 0.22
N ALA A 222 -8.78 13.75 0.76
CA ALA A 222 -9.64 13.90 1.92
C ALA A 222 -8.86 14.33 3.18
N SER A 223 -7.69 13.73 3.41
CA SER A 223 -6.81 14.13 4.52
C SER A 223 -6.33 15.59 4.37
N MET A 224 -6.01 16.00 3.13
CA MET A 224 -5.63 17.40 2.85
C MET A 224 -6.79 18.36 3.06
N LEU A 225 -8.03 17.96 2.72
CA LEU A 225 -9.23 18.77 3.01
C LEU A 225 -9.40 18.99 4.51
N ASN A 226 -9.23 17.94 5.33
CA ASN A 226 -9.28 18.06 6.78
C ASN A 226 -8.26 19.05 7.34
N GLU A 227 -7.05 19.10 6.77
CA GLU A 227 -6.06 20.07 7.18
C GLU A 227 -6.44 21.48 6.71
N LEU A 228 -6.93 21.64 5.47
CA LEU A 228 -7.34 22.94 4.92
C LEU A 228 -8.44 23.63 5.74
N PHE A 229 -9.24 22.91 6.54
CA PHE A 229 -10.21 23.51 7.45
C PHE A 229 -9.59 24.44 8.50
N ARG A 230 -8.33 24.20 8.85
CA ARG A 230 -7.57 25.01 9.81
C ARG A 230 -6.97 26.28 9.20
N HIS A 231 -7.08 26.43 7.86
CA HIS A 231 -6.46 27.50 7.10
C HIS A 231 -7.47 28.58 6.69
N ARG A 232 -6.94 29.76 6.29
CA ARG A 232 -7.74 30.90 5.83
C ARG A 232 -7.99 30.80 4.32
N VAL A 233 -8.89 29.90 3.94
CA VAL A 233 -9.28 29.66 2.55
C VAL A 233 -10.75 29.97 2.39
N SER A 234 -11.12 30.78 1.36
CA SER A 234 -12.53 31.15 1.14
C SER A 234 -13.30 30.06 0.39
N THR A 235 -12.67 29.39 -0.56
CA THR A 235 -13.29 28.31 -1.34
C THR A 235 -12.29 27.21 -1.60
N ILE A 236 -12.70 25.97 -1.34
CA ILE A 236 -11.91 24.75 -1.61
C ILE A 236 -12.63 23.98 -2.71
N THR A 237 -11.98 23.79 -3.86
CA THR A 237 -12.52 23.04 -5.00
C THR A 237 -11.81 21.70 -5.12
N VAL A 238 -12.54 20.63 -4.90
CA VAL A 238 -12.04 19.25 -5.15
C VAL A 238 -12.27 18.91 -6.61
N ILE A 239 -11.22 18.52 -7.31
CA ILE A 239 -11.27 18.15 -8.74
C ILE A 239 -11.07 16.65 -8.88
N SER A 240 -12.08 15.95 -9.38
CA SER A 240 -12.00 14.51 -9.64
C SER A 240 -12.78 14.11 -10.88
N PRO A 241 -12.47 12.99 -11.53
CA PRO A 241 -13.22 12.52 -12.71
C PRO A 241 -14.60 11.97 -12.36
N SER A 242 -14.86 11.63 -11.11
CA SER A 242 -16.13 11.07 -10.63
C SER A 242 -17.26 12.09 -10.71
N VAL A 243 -18.50 11.61 -10.85
CA VAL A 243 -19.70 12.48 -10.94
C VAL A 243 -19.96 13.24 -9.65
N THR A 244 -19.49 12.72 -8.51
CA THR A 244 -19.53 13.34 -7.18
C THR A 244 -18.38 12.80 -6.33
N LEU A 245 -18.24 13.29 -5.12
CA LEU A 245 -17.33 12.72 -4.13
C LEU A 245 -18.04 11.55 -3.43
N PHE A 246 -17.51 10.35 -3.59
CA PHE A 246 -18.09 9.16 -2.98
C PHE A 246 -17.37 8.80 -1.69
N THR A 247 -18.13 8.38 -0.69
CA THR A 247 -17.57 7.68 0.46
C THR A 247 -17.34 6.21 0.13
N ARG A 248 -16.32 5.64 0.74
CA ARG A 248 -16.01 4.22 0.63
C ARG A 248 -17.15 3.39 1.23
N GLY A 249 -17.56 2.33 0.54
CA GLY A 249 -18.42 1.32 1.11
C GLY A 249 -17.71 0.63 2.29
N GLU A 250 -18.31 0.73 3.50
CA GLU A 250 -17.73 0.22 4.75
C GLU A 250 -18.72 -0.66 5.53
N SER A 251 -19.73 -1.23 4.87
CA SER A 251 -20.62 -2.23 5.50
C SER A 251 -19.83 -3.50 5.85
N PHE A 252 -20.41 -4.33 6.71
CA PHE A 252 -19.84 -5.64 7.01
C PHE A 252 -19.51 -6.44 5.75
N PHE A 253 -20.44 -6.49 4.79
CA PHE A 253 -20.25 -7.24 3.54
C PHE A 253 -19.12 -6.67 2.66
N GLU A 254 -19.02 -5.35 2.56
CA GLU A 254 -17.94 -4.69 1.81
C GLU A 254 -16.58 -4.89 2.50
N ASN A 255 -16.55 -4.81 3.83
CA ASN A 255 -15.32 -5.04 4.60
C ASN A 255 -14.80 -6.48 4.48
N THR A 256 -15.66 -7.49 4.29
CA THR A 256 -15.22 -8.88 4.11
C THR A 256 -14.42 -9.08 2.82
N LEU A 257 -14.65 -8.31 1.75
CA LEU A 257 -13.86 -8.35 0.53
C LEU A 257 -12.37 -8.07 0.76
N PHE A 258 -12.07 -7.28 1.80
CA PHE A 258 -10.71 -6.90 2.16
C PHE A 258 -10.01 -7.90 3.09
N SER A 259 -10.75 -8.64 3.88
CA SER A 259 -10.22 -9.57 4.89
C SER A 259 -10.32 -11.03 4.48
N ASP A 260 -11.14 -11.35 3.49
CA ASP A 260 -11.31 -12.69 2.94
C ASP A 260 -11.37 -12.68 1.41
N PRO A 261 -10.21 -12.80 0.73
CA PRO A 261 -10.15 -12.78 -0.73
C PRO A 261 -10.55 -14.11 -1.39
N THR A 262 -11.03 -15.11 -0.64
CA THR A 262 -11.28 -16.48 -1.14
C THR A 262 -12.25 -16.50 -2.33
N GLY A 263 -13.28 -15.66 -2.32
CA GLY A 263 -14.26 -15.55 -3.41
C GLY A 263 -13.83 -14.65 -4.56
N TRP A 264 -12.76 -13.86 -4.41
CA TRP A 264 -12.40 -12.80 -5.35
C TRP A 264 -12.06 -13.31 -6.75
N THR A 265 -11.32 -14.39 -6.85
CA THR A 265 -10.90 -14.96 -8.13
C THR A 265 -12.04 -15.58 -8.93
N GLY A 266 -13.19 -15.86 -8.31
CA GLY A 266 -14.41 -16.32 -8.95
C GLY A 266 -15.24 -15.21 -9.59
N LEU A 267 -14.94 -13.95 -9.33
CA LEU A 267 -15.62 -12.79 -9.92
C LEU A 267 -15.06 -12.50 -11.32
N THR A 268 -15.93 -11.96 -12.18
CA THR A 268 -15.50 -11.41 -13.46
C THR A 268 -14.62 -10.16 -13.27
N LEU A 269 -13.89 -9.79 -14.30
CA LEU A 269 -13.05 -8.58 -14.26
C LEU A 269 -13.90 -7.30 -14.04
N GLU A 270 -15.09 -7.24 -14.64
CA GLU A 270 -16.02 -6.13 -14.47
C GLU A 270 -16.51 -6.02 -13.02
N GLU A 271 -16.97 -7.13 -12.42
CA GLU A 271 -17.39 -7.16 -11.01
C GLU A 271 -16.28 -6.74 -10.04
N ARG A 272 -15.02 -7.15 -10.32
CA ARG A 272 -13.86 -6.73 -9.52
C ARG A 272 -13.61 -5.22 -9.63
N ARG A 273 -13.66 -4.66 -10.86
CA ARG A 273 -13.50 -3.23 -11.10
C ARG A 273 -14.59 -2.41 -10.41
N ASP A 274 -15.84 -2.87 -10.48
CA ASP A 274 -16.98 -2.21 -9.82
C ASP A 274 -16.83 -2.22 -8.29
N ALA A 275 -16.45 -3.38 -7.73
CA ALA A 275 -16.21 -3.49 -6.29
C ALA A 275 -15.08 -2.54 -5.84
N MET A 276 -13.96 -2.47 -6.58
CA MET A 276 -12.83 -1.60 -6.26
C MET A 276 -13.18 -0.11 -6.41
N ALA A 277 -13.95 0.27 -7.43
CA ALA A 277 -14.40 1.64 -7.62
C ALA A 277 -15.29 2.13 -6.47
N ARG A 278 -16.01 1.23 -5.81
CA ARG A 278 -16.90 1.52 -4.69
C ARG A 278 -16.19 1.52 -3.33
N THR A 279 -15.13 0.74 -3.18
CA THR A 279 -14.56 0.43 -1.86
C THR A 279 -13.10 0.84 -1.67
N ASP A 280 -12.37 1.18 -2.76
CA ASP A 280 -10.93 1.40 -2.68
C ASP A 280 -10.45 2.63 -3.44
N ARG A 281 -10.75 2.76 -4.74
CA ARG A 281 -10.15 3.78 -5.61
C ARG A 281 -11.03 5.01 -5.80
N GLY A 282 -10.51 6.19 -5.48
CA GLY A 282 -11.20 7.47 -5.70
C GLY A 282 -12.37 7.72 -4.76
N VAL A 283 -12.38 7.06 -3.62
CA VAL A 283 -13.34 7.19 -2.53
C VAL A 283 -12.60 7.47 -1.22
N PHE A 284 -13.27 8.03 -0.23
CA PHE A 284 -12.68 8.31 1.08
C PHE A 284 -13.52 7.74 2.22
N SER A 285 -12.90 7.54 3.38
CA SER A 285 -13.56 6.94 4.53
C SER A 285 -14.70 7.81 5.08
N ALA A 286 -15.73 7.17 5.64
CA ALA A 286 -16.83 7.88 6.31
C ALA A 286 -16.33 8.80 7.43
N ARG A 287 -15.24 8.42 8.10
CA ARG A 287 -14.62 9.26 9.17
C ARG A 287 -14.14 10.62 8.69
N VAL A 288 -13.64 10.70 7.45
CA VAL A 288 -13.24 11.98 6.83
C VAL A 288 -14.47 12.77 6.42
N GLN A 289 -15.52 12.10 5.93
CA GLN A 289 -16.74 12.74 5.50
C GLN A 289 -17.41 13.58 6.60
N ASP A 290 -17.42 13.09 7.84
CA ASP A 290 -18.04 13.80 8.96
C ASP A 290 -17.43 15.21 9.16
N ALA A 291 -16.12 15.34 8.97
CA ALA A 291 -15.46 16.66 9.01
C ALA A 291 -15.82 17.53 7.78
N LEU A 292 -15.97 16.91 6.59
CA LEU A 292 -16.32 17.61 5.36
C LEU A 292 -17.75 18.18 5.40
N LEU A 293 -18.69 17.52 6.05
CA LEU A 293 -20.08 17.94 6.16
C LEU A 293 -20.25 19.24 6.98
N ALA A 294 -19.28 19.54 7.84
CA ALA A 294 -19.31 20.73 8.70
C ALA A 294 -18.77 22.00 8.00
N ASP A 295 -18.27 21.89 6.76
CA ASP A 295 -17.60 23.00 6.05
C ASP A 295 -18.28 23.32 4.72
N ASP A 296 -18.89 24.49 4.63
CA ASP A 296 -19.61 24.96 3.44
C ASP A 296 -18.72 25.55 2.35
N ARG A 297 -17.40 25.65 2.57
CA ARG A 297 -16.42 26.16 1.60
C ARG A 297 -16.11 25.16 0.49
N ILE A 298 -16.46 23.87 0.66
CA ILE A 298 -16.10 22.79 -0.26
C ILE A 298 -17.03 22.80 -1.48
N ARG A 299 -16.42 22.69 -2.64
CA ARG A 299 -17.09 22.52 -3.93
C ARG A 299 -16.46 21.33 -4.67
N HIS A 300 -17.24 20.61 -5.42
CA HIS A 300 -16.76 19.56 -6.32
C HIS A 300 -16.81 20.04 -7.78
N LEU A 301 -15.74 19.79 -8.52
CA LEU A 301 -15.65 20.07 -9.94
C LEU A 301 -15.24 18.79 -10.67
N ARG A 302 -16.15 18.26 -11.47
CA ARG A 302 -15.92 17.06 -12.25
C ARG A 302 -14.95 17.31 -13.40
N GLY A 303 -13.90 16.50 -13.51
CA GLY A 303 -12.96 16.53 -14.63
C GLY A 303 -11.60 15.90 -14.31
N ARG A 304 -10.84 15.63 -15.35
CA ARG A 304 -9.42 15.27 -15.28
C ARG A 304 -8.59 16.47 -15.66
N VAL A 305 -7.60 16.82 -14.86
CA VAL A 305 -6.67 17.89 -15.19
C VAL A 305 -5.83 17.45 -16.39
N ALA A 306 -5.94 18.20 -17.48
CA ALA A 306 -5.14 18.01 -18.69
C ALA A 306 -3.89 18.89 -18.70
N HIS A 307 -4.04 20.16 -18.30
CA HIS A 307 -2.95 21.14 -18.27
C HIS A 307 -3.07 22.07 -17.06
N ALA A 308 -1.90 22.51 -16.58
CA ALA A 308 -1.77 23.56 -15.56
C ALA A 308 -0.82 24.66 -16.08
N VAL A 309 -1.26 25.91 -16.11
CA VAL A 309 -0.47 27.05 -16.64
C VAL A 309 -0.58 28.23 -15.68
N PRO A 310 0.53 28.86 -15.29
CA PRO A 310 0.50 30.11 -14.55
C PRO A 310 0.06 31.24 -15.47
N ARG A 311 -0.97 31.99 -15.09
CA ARG A 311 -1.47 33.15 -15.83
C ARG A 311 -2.17 34.14 -14.91
N ASP A 312 -1.90 35.43 -15.10
CA ASP A 312 -2.54 36.53 -14.37
C ASP A 312 -2.48 36.36 -12.83
N GLY A 313 -1.33 35.90 -12.32
CA GLY A 313 -1.14 35.67 -10.88
C GLY A 313 -1.87 34.47 -10.29
N ARG A 314 -2.49 33.63 -11.12
CA ARG A 314 -3.20 32.39 -10.74
C ARG A 314 -2.69 31.19 -11.52
N ILE A 315 -3.04 29.99 -11.06
CA ILE A 315 -2.87 28.75 -11.82
C ILE A 315 -4.17 28.46 -12.57
N ARG A 316 -4.11 28.43 -13.90
CA ARG A 316 -5.24 28.00 -14.73
C ARG A 316 -5.12 26.51 -14.99
N LEU A 317 -6.16 25.76 -14.56
CA LEU A 317 -6.30 24.34 -14.81
C LEU A 317 -7.28 24.14 -15.97
N THR A 318 -6.83 23.41 -16.97
CA THR A 318 -7.68 22.92 -18.07
C THR A 318 -8.19 21.54 -17.68
N LEU A 319 -9.48 21.36 -17.64
CA LEU A 319 -10.13 20.10 -17.26
C LEU A 319 -10.84 19.48 -18.46
N ASN A 320 -10.64 18.18 -18.64
CA ASN A 320 -11.38 17.36 -19.58
C ASN A 320 -12.48 16.58 -18.85
N THR A 321 -13.70 16.64 -19.39
CA THR A 321 -14.87 15.91 -18.88
C THR A 321 -15.57 15.22 -20.07
N ASP A 322 -15.84 13.94 -19.96
CA ASP A 322 -16.69 13.25 -20.93
C ASP A 322 -18.15 13.42 -20.54
N ARG A 323 -18.97 13.93 -21.46
CA ARG A 323 -20.39 14.12 -21.30
C ARG A 323 -21.13 13.66 -22.54
N GLY A 324 -21.83 12.51 -22.42
CA GLY A 324 -22.62 11.98 -23.54
C GLY A 324 -21.79 11.57 -24.77
N GLY A 325 -20.52 11.18 -24.58
CA GLY A 325 -19.58 10.83 -25.64
C GLY A 325 -18.80 12.02 -26.23
N GLU A 326 -19.08 13.25 -25.79
CA GLU A 326 -18.33 14.44 -26.17
C GLU A 326 -17.32 14.81 -25.09
N ARG A 327 -16.08 15.11 -25.50
CA ARG A 327 -15.03 15.63 -24.62
C ARG A 327 -15.20 17.15 -24.50
N LEU A 328 -15.60 17.59 -23.33
CA LEU A 328 -15.71 19.02 -22.99
C LEU A 328 -14.45 19.47 -22.27
N GLU A 329 -13.93 20.62 -22.68
CA GLU A 329 -12.81 21.29 -22.06
C GLU A 329 -13.29 22.53 -21.33
N THR A 330 -12.90 22.68 -20.06
CA THR A 330 -13.19 23.88 -19.25
C THR A 330 -11.92 24.39 -18.59
N VAL A 331 -11.85 25.71 -18.35
CA VAL A 331 -10.68 26.37 -17.76
C VAL A 331 -11.07 27.08 -16.48
N HIS A 332 -10.36 26.78 -15.39
CA HIS A 332 -10.62 27.33 -14.06
C HIS A 332 -9.33 27.91 -13.46
N GLY A 333 -9.43 29.06 -12.76
CA GLY A 333 -8.31 29.73 -12.13
C GLY A 333 -8.32 29.60 -10.60
N PHE A 334 -7.14 29.29 -10.02
CA PHE A 334 -6.95 29.11 -8.58
C PHE A 334 -5.72 29.87 -8.09
N ASP A 335 -5.78 30.33 -6.82
CA ASP A 335 -4.65 31.01 -6.19
C ASP A 335 -3.59 30.01 -5.71
N LEU A 336 -4.03 28.81 -5.35
CA LEU A 336 -3.19 27.68 -4.94
C LEU A 336 -3.80 26.38 -5.46
N VAL A 337 -2.95 25.47 -5.90
CA VAL A 337 -3.33 24.11 -6.32
C VAL A 337 -2.53 23.10 -5.48
N ILE A 338 -3.20 22.07 -4.98
CA ILE A 338 -2.58 20.96 -4.25
C ILE A 338 -2.83 19.70 -5.07
N ASP A 339 -1.76 19.06 -5.49
CA ASP A 339 -1.83 17.80 -6.24
C ASP A 339 -1.99 16.62 -5.26
N GLY A 340 -3.23 16.33 -4.90
CA GLY A 340 -3.64 15.21 -4.06
C GLY A 340 -4.04 13.97 -4.86
N SER A 341 -3.57 13.81 -6.10
CA SER A 341 -3.93 12.68 -6.98
C SER A 341 -3.44 11.31 -6.48
N GLY A 342 -2.61 11.30 -5.43
CA GLY A 342 -2.13 10.09 -4.78
C GLY A 342 -0.81 9.56 -5.33
N ALA A 343 -0.47 8.33 -4.94
CA ALA A 343 0.76 7.67 -5.36
C ALA A 343 0.72 7.25 -6.84
N ASP A 344 1.88 7.23 -7.46
CA ASP A 344 2.06 6.53 -8.72
C ASP A 344 2.22 5.03 -8.43
N ALA A 345 1.32 4.21 -8.96
CA ALA A 345 1.38 2.77 -8.75
C ALA A 345 2.64 2.12 -9.37
N LEU A 346 3.21 2.79 -10.38
CA LEU A 346 4.40 2.34 -11.12
C LEU A 346 5.68 3.11 -10.73
N TRP A 347 5.70 3.76 -9.59
CA TRP A 347 6.81 4.59 -9.11
C TRP A 347 8.18 3.90 -9.13
N PHE A 348 8.18 2.57 -9.06
CA PHE A 348 9.39 1.75 -9.01
C PHE A 348 10.01 1.47 -10.39
N LEU A 349 9.28 1.68 -11.48
CA LEU A 349 9.79 1.38 -12.83
C LEU A 349 11.13 2.08 -13.16
N PRO A 350 11.33 3.36 -12.78
CA PRO A 350 12.62 4.02 -13.01
C PRO A 350 13.79 3.39 -12.24
N LEU A 351 13.52 2.59 -11.21
CA LEU A 351 14.57 1.87 -10.46
C LEU A 351 15.04 0.60 -11.17
N LEU A 352 14.26 0.08 -12.13
CA LEU A 352 14.60 -1.15 -12.84
C LEU A 352 15.66 -0.86 -13.91
N GLY A 353 16.74 -1.64 -13.90
CA GLY A 353 17.72 -1.67 -14.99
C GLY A 353 17.10 -2.25 -16.26
N GLN A 354 17.71 -2.02 -17.42
CA GLN A 354 17.21 -2.54 -18.69
C GLN A 354 17.07 -4.05 -18.69
N ASP A 355 18.02 -4.75 -18.09
CA ASP A 355 18.04 -6.19 -17.88
C ASP A 355 16.82 -6.68 -17.08
N ALA A 356 16.42 -5.93 -16.05
CA ALA A 356 15.23 -6.21 -15.26
C ALA A 356 13.93 -5.94 -16.04
N LEU A 357 13.89 -4.84 -16.82
CA LEU A 357 12.75 -4.53 -17.69
C LEU A 357 12.56 -5.60 -18.76
N ASP A 358 13.64 -6.01 -19.44
CA ASP A 358 13.62 -7.06 -20.46
C ASP A 358 13.13 -8.40 -19.90
N LEU A 359 13.58 -8.75 -18.67
CA LEU A 359 13.12 -9.94 -17.98
C LEU A 359 11.62 -9.92 -17.68
N ILE A 360 11.11 -8.77 -17.24
CA ILE A 360 9.67 -8.61 -16.95
C ILE A 360 8.86 -8.69 -18.23
N GLU A 361 9.26 -8.00 -19.30
CA GLU A 361 8.58 -8.06 -20.60
C GLU A 361 8.55 -9.47 -21.18
N LEU A 362 9.66 -10.21 -21.03
CA LEU A 362 9.72 -11.64 -21.40
C LEU A 362 8.71 -12.46 -20.59
N GLY A 363 8.64 -12.25 -19.28
CA GLY A 363 7.71 -12.94 -18.40
C GLY A 363 6.24 -12.62 -18.69
N LEU A 364 5.95 -11.37 -19.06
CA LEU A 364 4.61 -10.93 -19.47
C LEU A 364 4.22 -11.43 -20.86
N GLY A 365 5.18 -11.83 -21.71
CA GLY A 365 4.95 -12.18 -23.12
C GLY A 365 4.54 -10.98 -23.99
N GLY A 366 4.84 -9.76 -23.57
CA GLY A 366 4.47 -8.52 -24.25
C GLY A 366 5.02 -7.26 -23.55
N PRO A 367 4.63 -6.07 -24.04
CA PRO A 367 5.17 -4.81 -23.51
C PRO A 367 4.75 -4.57 -22.06
N LEU A 368 5.65 -3.97 -21.30
CA LEU A 368 5.44 -3.62 -19.91
C LEU A 368 4.48 -2.44 -19.81
N THR A 369 3.25 -2.70 -19.38
CA THR A 369 2.23 -1.71 -19.07
C THR A 369 1.67 -1.92 -17.66
N GLY A 370 1.07 -0.89 -17.07
CA GLY A 370 0.44 -1.03 -15.75
C GLY A 370 -0.67 -2.08 -15.74
N GLU A 371 -1.48 -2.15 -16.80
CA GLU A 371 -2.56 -3.14 -16.95
C GLU A 371 -1.98 -4.56 -17.07
N ALA A 372 -0.97 -4.77 -17.90
CA ALA A 372 -0.32 -6.07 -18.05
C ALA A 372 0.31 -6.55 -16.73
N LEU A 373 0.92 -5.64 -15.96
CA LEU A 373 1.44 -5.96 -14.63
C LEU A 373 0.31 -6.34 -13.67
N GLU A 374 -0.75 -5.53 -13.55
CA GLU A 374 -1.89 -5.83 -12.66
C GLU A 374 -2.52 -7.19 -12.98
N GLU A 375 -2.67 -7.52 -14.26
CA GLU A 375 -3.26 -8.79 -14.74
C GLU A 375 -2.33 -9.99 -14.56
N SER A 376 -1.02 -9.79 -14.48
CA SER A 376 -0.04 -10.86 -14.32
C SER A 376 0.22 -11.27 -12.87
N ILE A 377 -0.28 -10.54 -11.86
CA ILE A 377 -0.01 -10.84 -10.45
C ILE A 377 -0.64 -12.19 -10.05
N GLY A 378 0.21 -13.14 -9.69
CA GLY A 378 -0.16 -14.48 -9.24
C GLY A 378 -0.66 -14.53 -7.79
N HIS A 379 -1.02 -15.73 -7.35
CA HIS A 379 -1.50 -15.97 -5.99
C HIS A 379 -0.47 -15.59 -4.91
N ASP A 380 0.81 -15.79 -5.19
CA ASP A 380 1.94 -15.43 -4.32
C ASP A 380 2.24 -13.93 -4.32
N LEU A 381 1.44 -13.11 -5.01
CA LEU A 381 1.60 -11.66 -5.21
C LEU A 381 2.84 -11.28 -6.03
N ALA A 382 3.46 -12.25 -6.71
CA ALA A 382 4.55 -12.02 -7.65
C ALA A 382 4.03 -11.91 -9.09
N VAL A 383 4.83 -11.28 -9.95
CA VAL A 383 4.60 -11.26 -11.40
C VAL A 383 4.79 -12.66 -11.96
N THR A 384 3.75 -13.22 -12.56
CA THR A 384 3.78 -14.55 -13.15
C THR A 384 4.73 -14.59 -14.34
N GLY A 385 5.54 -15.67 -14.45
CA GLY A 385 6.51 -15.82 -15.54
C GLY A 385 7.83 -15.10 -15.31
N VAL A 386 7.99 -14.34 -14.23
CA VAL A 386 9.25 -13.68 -13.85
C VAL A 386 9.99 -14.49 -12.80
N ALA A 387 11.24 -14.82 -13.08
CA ALA A 387 12.19 -15.48 -12.17
C ALA A 387 13.57 -14.84 -12.34
N PRO A 388 14.23 -14.39 -11.24
CA PRO A 388 13.81 -14.50 -9.82
C PRO A 388 12.54 -13.70 -9.51
N LYS A 389 11.86 -14.02 -8.40
CA LYS A 389 10.55 -13.49 -8.04
C LYS A 389 10.54 -11.97 -7.84
N LEU A 390 9.55 -11.30 -8.46
CA LEU A 390 9.23 -9.88 -8.25
C LEU A 390 7.82 -9.77 -7.66
N PHE A 391 7.71 -9.41 -6.39
CA PHE A 391 6.44 -9.26 -5.68
C PHE A 391 5.96 -7.80 -5.73
N LEU A 392 4.74 -7.60 -6.21
CA LEU A 392 4.12 -6.29 -6.38
C LEU A 392 2.74 -6.23 -5.66
N PRO A 393 2.69 -6.32 -4.33
CA PRO A 393 1.42 -6.33 -3.60
C PRO A 393 0.59 -5.06 -3.81
N GLY A 394 1.23 -3.93 -4.15
CA GLY A 394 0.54 -2.68 -4.50
C GLY A 394 -0.34 -2.77 -5.75
N LEU A 395 -0.02 -3.68 -6.68
CA LEU A 395 -0.75 -3.90 -7.93
C LEU A 395 -1.67 -5.13 -7.90
N SER A 396 -1.67 -5.89 -6.80
CA SER A 396 -2.36 -7.18 -6.72
C SER A 396 -3.89 -7.09 -6.55
N GLY A 397 -4.43 -5.88 -6.31
CA GLY A 397 -5.85 -5.71 -5.93
C GLY A 397 -6.83 -6.27 -6.94
N LEU A 398 -6.61 -6.02 -8.22
CA LEU A 398 -7.51 -6.46 -9.28
C LEU A 398 -7.59 -8.00 -9.37
N ASN A 399 -6.46 -8.68 -9.30
CA ASN A 399 -6.42 -10.14 -9.47
C ASN A 399 -6.56 -10.92 -8.16
N GLN A 400 -6.08 -10.39 -7.06
CA GLN A 400 -5.93 -11.15 -5.83
C GLN A 400 -6.85 -10.69 -4.68
N GLY A 401 -7.44 -9.49 -4.79
CA GLY A 401 -8.36 -8.90 -3.82
C GLY A 401 -7.92 -7.54 -3.30
N PRO A 402 -8.86 -6.64 -3.01
CA PRO A 402 -8.61 -5.24 -2.69
C PRO A 402 -7.89 -5.04 -1.34
N GLY A 403 -7.80 -6.07 -0.51
CA GLY A 403 -7.13 -6.00 0.80
C GLY A 403 -5.60 -5.97 0.71
N PHE A 404 -4.99 -6.54 -0.35
CA PHE A 404 -3.53 -6.66 -0.47
C PHE A 404 -2.81 -5.34 -0.77
N PRO A 405 -3.33 -4.43 -1.61
CA PRO A 405 -2.70 -3.13 -1.83
C PRO A 405 -2.69 -2.21 -0.60
N ASN A 406 -3.60 -2.41 0.35
CA ASN A 406 -3.77 -1.59 1.55
C ASN A 406 -3.40 -2.34 2.86
N LEU A 407 -3.92 -1.90 4.02
CA LEU A 407 -3.60 -2.48 5.33
C LEU A 407 -4.52 -3.65 5.73
N SER A 408 -5.51 -4.00 4.93
CA SER A 408 -6.66 -4.76 5.42
C SER A 408 -6.45 -6.28 5.51
N CYS A 409 -5.31 -6.82 5.05
CA CYS A 409 -5.02 -8.26 5.17
C CYS A 409 -3.50 -8.54 5.19
N LEU A 410 -2.74 -7.80 5.99
CA LEU A 410 -1.28 -7.91 6.07
C LEU A 410 -0.80 -9.31 6.47
N GLY A 411 -1.54 -10.01 7.31
CA GLY A 411 -1.25 -11.40 7.69
C GLY A 411 -1.33 -12.37 6.50
N LEU A 412 -2.38 -12.25 5.66
CA LEU A 412 -2.51 -13.07 4.43
C LEU A 412 -1.52 -12.66 3.35
N LEU A 413 -1.21 -11.37 3.23
CA LEU A 413 -0.16 -10.88 2.33
C LEU A 413 1.16 -11.56 2.68
N SER A 414 1.51 -11.56 3.96
CA SER A 414 2.75 -12.20 4.44
C SER A 414 2.75 -13.71 4.17
N ASP A 415 1.61 -14.39 4.32
CA ASP A 415 1.50 -15.82 4.01
C ASP A 415 1.79 -16.09 2.53
N ARG A 416 1.19 -15.30 1.64
CA ARG A 416 1.35 -15.51 0.20
C ARG A 416 2.77 -15.24 -0.28
N VAL A 417 3.41 -14.19 0.22
CA VAL A 417 4.79 -13.84 -0.12
C VAL A 417 5.77 -14.87 0.43
N LEU A 418 5.67 -15.23 1.72
CA LEU A 418 6.59 -16.16 2.38
C LEU A 418 6.36 -17.62 1.95
N GLY A 419 5.19 -17.97 1.44
CA GLY A 419 4.88 -19.29 0.89
C GLY A 419 5.22 -19.44 -0.58
N ALA A 420 5.79 -18.44 -1.24
CA ALA A 420 6.20 -18.52 -2.63
C ALA A 420 7.33 -19.52 -2.84
N ASP A 421 7.38 -20.11 -4.04
CA ASP A 421 8.52 -20.90 -4.49
C ASP A 421 9.59 -19.96 -5.05
N PHE A 422 10.74 -19.90 -4.38
CA PHE A 422 11.89 -19.08 -4.77
C PHE A 422 12.83 -19.76 -5.77
N GLY A 423 12.49 -20.98 -6.27
CA GLY A 423 13.29 -21.69 -7.29
C GLY A 423 14.18 -22.81 -6.74
N ALA A 424 15.08 -23.32 -7.59
CA ALA A 424 15.78 -24.59 -7.42
C ALA A 424 16.48 -24.75 -6.06
N GLY A 425 16.00 -25.72 -5.27
CA GLY A 425 16.59 -26.16 -4.00
C GLY A 425 15.70 -25.95 -2.77
N HIS A 426 14.64 -25.19 -2.86
CA HIS A 426 13.74 -24.97 -1.74
C HIS A 426 12.34 -25.50 -2.06
N PRO A 427 11.87 -26.55 -1.35
CA PRO A 427 10.52 -27.02 -1.52
C PRO A 427 9.57 -25.90 -1.10
N ALA A 428 8.62 -25.55 -1.98
CA ALA A 428 7.50 -24.70 -1.64
C ALA A 428 6.89 -25.20 -0.32
N VAL A 429 6.68 -24.31 0.64
CA VAL A 429 5.94 -24.64 1.85
C VAL A 429 4.61 -25.23 1.39
N ASP A 430 4.37 -26.49 1.76
CA ASP A 430 3.37 -27.40 1.18
C ASP A 430 1.95 -26.78 1.23
N HIS A 431 1.59 -26.00 0.20
CA HIS A 431 0.25 -25.44 0.05
C HIS A 431 -0.74 -26.57 -0.19
N PRO A 432 -1.84 -26.66 0.55
CA PRO A 432 -2.94 -27.53 0.17
C PRO A 432 -3.45 -27.10 -1.20
N LYS A 433 -3.35 -27.97 -2.21
CA LYS A 433 -4.06 -27.77 -3.48
C LYS A 433 -5.49 -27.39 -3.14
N ALA A 434 -5.98 -26.28 -3.69
CA ALA A 434 -7.32 -25.78 -3.47
C ALA A 434 -8.30 -26.97 -3.55
N MET A 435 -8.87 -27.32 -2.39
CA MET A 435 -9.90 -28.35 -2.31
C MET A 435 -11.10 -27.81 -3.08
N ARG A 436 -11.35 -28.30 -4.28
CA ARG A 436 -12.63 -28.09 -4.97
C ARG A 436 -13.70 -28.65 -4.05
N ARG A 437 -14.30 -27.83 -3.21
CA ARG A 437 -15.55 -28.19 -2.53
C ARG A 437 -16.63 -28.21 -3.60
N ASN A 438 -17.05 -29.41 -3.99
CA ASN A 438 -18.35 -29.60 -4.59
C ASN A 438 -19.39 -29.08 -3.60
N VAL A 439 -19.89 -27.88 -3.82
CA VAL A 439 -21.08 -27.38 -3.16
C VAL A 439 -22.25 -28.06 -3.86
N GLU A 440 -22.67 -29.21 -3.38
CA GLU A 440 -23.98 -29.74 -3.70
C GLU A 440 -25.02 -28.75 -3.20
N ARG A 441 -25.68 -28.09 -4.13
CA ARG A 441 -26.85 -27.24 -3.86
C ARG A 441 -27.97 -28.14 -3.34
N GLN A 442 -28.23 -28.11 -2.04
CA GLN A 442 -29.52 -28.58 -1.51
C GLN A 442 -30.60 -27.57 -1.93
N PRO A 443 -31.71 -28.02 -2.51
CA PRO A 443 -32.82 -27.14 -2.82
C PRO A 443 -33.51 -26.68 -1.52
N LEU A 444 -33.69 -25.37 -1.38
CA LEU A 444 -34.54 -24.78 -0.35
C LEU A 444 -35.98 -25.29 -0.52
N ARG A 445 -36.51 -25.85 0.53
CA ARG A 445 -37.95 -26.06 0.71
C ARG A 445 -38.55 -24.91 1.48
#